data_9019ca5ecf5761a18f6b198cd6ecf0b1
#
_entry.id   9019ca5ecf5761a18f6b198cd6ecf0b1
#
_cell.length_a   1.000
_cell.length_b   1.000
_cell.length_c   1.000
_cell.angle_alpha   90.00
_cell.angle_beta   90.00
_cell.angle_gamma   90.00
#
_symmetry.space_group_name_H-M   'P 1'
#
loop_
_entity.id
_entity.type
_entity.pdbx_description
1 polymer ?
#
loop_
_entity_poly.entity_id
_entity_poly.type
_entity_poly.pdbx_seq_one_letter_code
_entity_poly.pdbx_strand_id
1 'polypeptide(L)'
;MVFEPDRRRLLVGDDIGPEDAHDLFLCLPGLLETRQSFEEFAQHVAPTARVMAVDWCGRGDSTRLNGAHDYRMSVYLGDLSLFYSHAIGALGTMGSSQRAARIHLVGTSMGGLLAVFLASHKPRHLGAVILNDVGPLLPWSGVFSLMTGITAAKGAETSAGLTRHLSTGLGTANDIGGADLARRLNVDPALLRAVRQPAHLDLPHETRLSGVDFSNAFAAVTAPILLLRGEHSEIVNDAVVKRLFEIHPLTRIHECRDSAHPVAYGRDACNAVLEFVSKH
;
A
#
# COMPACT_ATOMS: atom_id res chain seq x y z
N MET A 1 -0.94 17.14 6.78
CA MET A 1 -0.36 17.54 5.47
C MET A 1 -1.46 17.59 4.43
N VAL A 2 -1.40 18.56 3.52
CA VAL A 2 -2.31 18.71 2.38
C VAL A 2 -1.44 18.80 1.13
N PHE A 3 -1.75 18.00 0.12
CA PHE A 3 -1.01 17.94 -1.12
C PHE A 3 -1.96 18.03 -2.32
N GLU A 4 -1.66 18.90 -3.29
CA GLU A 4 -2.47 19.12 -4.49
C GLU A 4 -1.74 18.58 -5.73
N PRO A 5 -2.03 17.35 -6.19
CA PRO A 5 -1.45 16.82 -7.43
C PRO A 5 -1.84 17.65 -8.65
N ASP A 6 -3.04 18.18 -8.67
CA ASP A 6 -3.53 19.15 -9.63
C ASP A 6 -4.57 20.09 -8.98
N ARG A 7 -5.00 21.14 -9.73
CA ARG A 7 -5.97 22.12 -9.22
C ARG A 7 -7.35 21.55 -8.87
N ARG A 8 -7.63 20.27 -9.16
CA ARG A 8 -8.93 19.60 -8.96
C ARG A 8 -8.86 18.51 -7.90
N ARG A 9 -7.66 18.13 -7.47
CA ARG A 9 -7.46 17.03 -6.53
C ARG A 9 -6.64 17.48 -5.35
N LEU A 10 -7.14 17.20 -4.18
CA LEU A 10 -6.50 17.41 -2.90
C LEU A 10 -6.29 16.06 -2.23
N LEU A 11 -5.06 15.72 -1.91
CA LEU A 11 -4.73 14.57 -1.09
C LEU A 11 -4.43 15.06 0.33
N VAL A 12 -5.07 14.42 1.29
CA VAL A 12 -4.86 14.68 2.71
C VAL A 12 -3.97 13.58 3.28
N GLY A 13 -3.06 13.93 4.15
CA GLY A 13 -2.13 12.98 4.75
C GLY A 13 -1.60 13.44 6.09
N ASP A 14 -0.91 12.53 6.75
CA ASP A 14 -0.18 12.77 7.99
C ASP A 14 1.32 12.88 7.67
N ASP A 15 2.02 13.72 8.44
CA ASP A 15 3.46 13.93 8.37
C ASP A 15 3.96 13.99 9.81
N ILE A 16 4.61 12.92 10.24
CA ILE A 16 4.91 12.65 11.64
C ILE A 16 6.39 12.27 11.78
N GLY A 17 7.03 12.72 12.85
CA GLY A 17 8.41 12.44 13.17
C GLY A 17 9.36 13.60 12.95
N PRO A 18 10.68 13.42 13.17
CA PRO A 18 11.66 14.49 13.06
C PRO A 18 11.80 14.99 11.61
N GLU A 19 11.80 16.30 11.44
CA GLU A 19 11.98 16.91 10.11
C GLU A 19 13.39 16.64 9.53
N ASP A 20 14.38 16.41 10.39
CA ASP A 20 15.77 16.11 10.04
C ASP A 20 16.11 14.61 10.01
N ALA A 21 15.11 13.74 10.07
CA ALA A 21 15.32 12.30 10.00
C ALA A 21 15.94 11.88 8.66
N HIS A 22 16.93 10.98 8.70
CA HIS A 22 17.57 10.43 7.50
C HIS A 22 16.67 9.55 6.65
N ASP A 23 15.81 8.81 7.32
CA ASP A 23 14.91 7.86 6.70
C ASP A 23 13.49 8.43 6.75
N LEU A 24 12.86 8.53 5.57
CA LEU A 24 11.48 8.93 5.41
C LEU A 24 10.69 7.77 4.82
N PHE A 25 9.62 7.37 5.49
CA PHE A 25 8.71 6.33 5.04
C PHE A 25 7.46 6.95 4.39
N LEU A 26 7.24 6.64 3.12
CA LEU A 26 5.99 6.95 2.43
C LEU A 26 5.04 5.76 2.54
N CYS A 27 3.96 5.93 3.28
CA CYS A 27 2.97 4.91 3.57
C CYS A 27 1.81 5.00 2.57
N LEU A 28 1.59 3.91 1.84
CA LEU A 28 0.71 3.81 0.69
C LEU A 28 -0.41 2.82 0.99
N PRO A 29 -1.64 3.29 1.27
CA PRO A 29 -2.76 2.45 1.66
C PRO A 29 -3.20 1.48 0.57
N GLY A 30 -3.81 0.37 1.01
CA GLY A 30 -4.46 -0.61 0.16
C GLY A 30 -5.76 -0.10 -0.48
N LEU A 31 -6.48 -1.04 -1.11
CA LEU A 31 -7.59 -0.74 -2.01
C LEU A 31 -8.70 0.12 -1.38
N LEU A 32 -9.12 -0.19 -0.17
CA LEU A 32 -10.15 0.54 0.58
C LEU A 32 -9.65 1.10 1.91
N GLU A 33 -8.35 1.11 2.10
CA GLU A 33 -7.72 1.67 3.29
C GLU A 33 -7.57 3.18 3.20
N THR A 34 -7.42 3.80 4.36
CA THR A 34 -7.01 5.19 4.54
C THR A 34 -5.63 5.24 5.21
N ARG A 35 -5.03 6.42 5.30
CA ARG A 35 -3.79 6.66 6.05
C ARG A 35 -3.82 6.15 7.50
N GLN A 36 -5.01 6.03 8.09
CA GLN A 36 -5.19 5.51 9.44
C GLN A 36 -4.72 4.05 9.61
N SER A 37 -4.63 3.28 8.54
CA SER A 37 -4.05 1.92 8.56
C SER A 37 -2.58 1.92 8.98
N PHE A 38 -1.90 3.05 8.88
CA PHE A 38 -0.49 3.22 9.26
C PHE A 38 -0.29 3.91 10.60
N GLU A 39 -1.34 4.15 11.39
CA GLU A 39 -1.22 4.85 12.67
C GLU A 39 -0.28 4.11 13.63
N GLU A 40 -0.44 2.79 13.79
CA GLU A 40 0.41 1.97 14.64
C GLU A 40 1.86 1.94 14.11
N PHE A 41 2.05 1.84 12.79
CA PHE A 41 3.36 1.96 12.16
C PHE A 41 4.01 3.31 12.46
N ALA A 42 3.29 4.40 12.26
CA ALA A 42 3.80 5.74 12.52
C ALA A 42 4.19 5.94 14.00
N GLN A 43 3.35 5.49 14.92
CA GLN A 43 3.65 5.56 16.37
C GLN A 43 4.94 4.83 16.74
N HIS A 44 5.21 3.70 16.07
CA HIS A 44 6.41 2.88 16.35
C HIS A 44 7.68 3.45 15.70
N VAL A 45 7.57 4.00 14.50
CA VAL A 45 8.69 4.41 13.64
C VAL A 45 9.06 5.89 13.81
N ALA A 46 8.08 6.76 14.06
CA ALA A 46 8.28 8.20 14.15
C ALA A 46 9.29 8.68 15.20
N PRO A 47 9.61 7.95 16.29
CA PRO A 47 10.71 8.36 17.18
C PRO A 47 12.09 8.44 16.52
N THR A 48 12.32 7.71 15.42
CA THR A 48 13.63 7.60 14.77
C THR A 48 13.64 7.96 13.29
N ALA A 49 12.47 8.09 12.66
CA ALA A 49 12.34 8.37 11.24
C ALA A 49 11.11 9.24 10.98
N ARG A 50 11.02 9.84 9.80
CA ARG A 50 9.84 10.59 9.37
C ARG A 50 8.87 9.68 8.62
N VAL A 51 7.59 9.83 8.88
CA VAL A 51 6.52 9.05 8.26
C VAL A 51 5.52 9.98 7.60
N MET A 52 5.30 9.79 6.31
CA MET A 52 4.24 10.46 5.56
C MET A 52 3.25 9.41 5.07
N ALA A 53 1.98 9.53 5.47
CA ALA A 53 0.89 8.66 5.02
C ALA A 53 -0.17 9.49 4.31
N VAL A 54 -0.76 8.97 3.23
CA VAL A 54 -1.71 9.70 2.38
C VAL A 54 -3.01 8.93 2.21
N ASP A 55 -4.12 9.66 2.14
CA ASP A 55 -5.36 9.11 1.61
C ASP A 55 -5.38 9.26 0.10
N TRP A 56 -5.57 8.17 -0.65
CA TRP A 56 -5.82 8.28 -2.08
C TRP A 56 -7.17 8.96 -2.37
N CYS A 57 -7.33 9.53 -3.55
CA CYS A 57 -8.63 10.05 -3.99
C CYS A 57 -9.75 9.03 -3.74
N GLY A 58 -10.88 9.51 -3.25
CA GLY A 58 -12.04 8.70 -2.92
C GLY A 58 -12.01 8.02 -1.56
N ARG A 59 -10.97 8.26 -0.74
CA ARG A 59 -10.81 7.69 0.60
C ARG A 59 -10.52 8.79 1.61
N GLY A 60 -10.86 8.53 2.86
CA GLY A 60 -10.58 9.43 3.98
C GLY A 60 -11.06 10.85 3.72
N ASP A 61 -10.16 11.80 3.90
CA ASP A 61 -10.42 13.24 3.74
C ASP A 61 -9.99 13.79 2.37
N SER A 62 -9.47 12.93 1.49
CA SER A 62 -9.03 13.31 0.13
C SER A 62 -10.20 13.49 -0.81
N THR A 63 -9.96 14.20 -1.92
CA THR A 63 -10.99 14.54 -2.91
C THR A 63 -11.74 13.31 -3.40
N ARG A 64 -13.07 13.42 -3.45
CA ARG A 64 -13.95 12.48 -4.15
C ARG A 64 -13.94 12.81 -5.64
N LEU A 65 -13.82 11.79 -6.50
CA LEU A 65 -13.83 11.98 -7.95
C LEU A 65 -15.26 11.96 -8.50
N ASN A 66 -15.45 12.45 -9.74
CA ASN A 66 -16.78 12.65 -10.29
C ASN A 66 -17.53 11.34 -10.61
N GLY A 67 -16.81 10.27 -10.90
CA GLY A 67 -17.43 8.99 -11.28
C GLY A 67 -16.55 7.79 -11.07
N ALA A 68 -17.14 6.60 -11.12
CA ALA A 68 -16.43 5.34 -10.93
C ALA A 68 -15.28 5.15 -11.93
N HIS A 69 -15.44 5.64 -13.16
CA HIS A 69 -14.43 5.53 -14.23
C HIS A 69 -13.16 6.36 -13.96
N ASP A 70 -13.21 7.33 -13.03
CA ASP A 70 -12.08 8.17 -12.68
C ASP A 70 -11.17 7.49 -11.64
N TYR A 71 -11.68 6.47 -10.94
CA TYR A 71 -10.92 5.69 -9.97
C TYR A 71 -10.13 4.57 -10.66
N ARG A 72 -8.89 4.87 -11.03
CA ARG A 72 -7.98 3.94 -11.72
C ARG A 72 -6.61 3.92 -11.03
N MET A 73 -5.93 2.79 -11.10
CA MET A 73 -4.59 2.67 -10.51
C MET A 73 -3.57 3.59 -11.17
N SER A 74 -3.69 3.88 -12.46
CA SER A 74 -2.84 4.87 -13.15
C SER A 74 -2.99 6.29 -12.60
N VAL A 75 -4.18 6.68 -12.15
CA VAL A 75 -4.41 7.98 -11.48
C VAL A 75 -3.68 8.02 -10.15
N TYR A 76 -3.78 6.96 -9.33
CA TYR A 76 -3.07 6.89 -8.06
C TYR A 76 -1.54 6.83 -8.25
N LEU A 77 -1.06 6.17 -9.30
CA LEU A 77 0.37 6.16 -9.64
C LEU A 77 0.86 7.58 -10.02
N GLY A 78 0.05 8.33 -10.76
CA GLY A 78 0.33 9.74 -11.04
C GLY A 78 0.40 10.57 -9.76
N ASP A 79 -0.58 10.42 -8.87
CA ASP A 79 -0.60 11.10 -7.57
C ASP A 79 0.61 10.70 -6.70
N LEU A 80 0.97 9.42 -6.68
CA LEU A 80 2.17 8.92 -5.99
C LEU A 80 3.45 9.55 -6.52
N SER A 81 3.58 9.67 -7.85
CA SER A 81 4.78 10.27 -8.47
C SER A 81 4.97 11.72 -8.02
N LEU A 82 3.89 12.48 -7.93
CA LEU A 82 3.91 13.85 -7.45
C LEU A 82 4.14 13.91 -5.93
N PHE A 83 3.51 13.01 -5.17
CA PHE A 83 3.73 12.90 -3.72
C PHE A 83 5.19 12.54 -3.39
N TYR A 84 5.78 11.62 -4.15
CA TYR A 84 7.20 11.29 -4.04
C TYR A 84 8.10 12.49 -4.33
N SER A 85 7.77 13.28 -5.35
CA SER A 85 8.49 14.51 -5.68
C SER A 85 8.38 15.54 -4.55
N HIS A 86 7.22 15.66 -3.92
CA HIS A 86 7.02 16.49 -2.72
C HIS A 86 7.90 16.00 -1.55
N ALA A 87 7.96 14.70 -1.33
CA ALA A 87 8.82 14.10 -0.31
C ALA A 87 10.32 14.38 -0.55
N ILE A 88 10.78 14.32 -1.82
CA ILE A 88 12.15 14.74 -2.17
C ILE A 88 12.40 16.20 -1.78
N GLY A 89 11.44 17.10 -2.05
CA GLY A 89 11.52 18.50 -1.64
C GLY A 89 11.64 18.67 -0.12
N ALA A 90 10.92 17.86 0.63
CA ALA A 90 11.00 17.86 2.10
C ALA A 90 12.34 17.33 2.63
N LEU A 91 13.02 16.43 1.91
CA LEU A 91 14.39 15.99 2.25
C LEU A 91 15.42 17.12 2.03
N GLY A 92 15.24 17.96 1.02
CA GLY A 92 16.17 19.04 0.69
C GLY A 92 16.30 20.12 1.76
N THR A 93 15.39 20.20 2.72
CA THR A 93 15.44 21.07 3.90
C THR A 93 16.22 20.45 5.06
N MET A 94 16.57 19.18 4.96
CA MET A 94 17.34 18.47 5.97
C MET A 94 18.79 18.93 5.94
N GLY A 95 19.31 19.33 7.09
CA GLY A 95 20.65 19.91 7.25
C GLY A 95 21.77 18.99 6.74
N SER A 96 22.98 19.52 6.67
CA SER A 96 24.22 18.94 6.13
C SER A 96 24.74 17.67 6.81
N SER A 97 23.90 16.70 7.05
CA SER A 97 24.32 15.39 7.55
C SER A 97 25.11 14.63 6.47
N GLN A 98 26.18 13.96 6.85
CA GLN A 98 27.07 13.20 5.95
C GLN A 98 26.40 11.99 5.27
N ARG A 99 25.24 11.53 5.75
CA ARG A 99 24.49 10.40 5.17
C ARG A 99 23.38 10.94 4.27
N ALA A 100 23.33 10.44 3.04
CA ALA A 100 22.25 10.81 2.11
C ALA A 100 20.90 10.36 2.64
N ALA A 101 19.94 11.27 2.70
CA ALA A 101 18.57 10.97 3.10
C ALA A 101 17.90 10.01 2.11
N ARG A 102 17.07 9.08 2.60
CA ARG A 102 16.43 8.02 1.83
C ARG A 102 14.92 8.03 2.03
N ILE A 103 14.21 7.68 0.96
CA ILE A 103 12.78 7.49 0.97
C ILE A 103 12.49 6.00 0.83
N HIS A 104 11.75 5.44 1.79
CA HIS A 104 11.29 4.07 1.78
C HIS A 104 9.80 4.03 1.45
N LEU A 105 9.40 3.17 0.51
CA LEU A 105 8.01 2.98 0.17
C LEU A 105 7.44 1.84 1.00
N VAL A 106 6.39 2.09 1.76
CA VAL A 106 5.68 1.08 2.56
C VAL A 106 4.28 0.96 2.00
N GLY A 107 4.01 -0.10 1.26
CA GLY A 107 2.74 -0.24 0.55
C GLY A 107 1.97 -1.49 0.95
N THR A 108 0.70 -1.30 1.34
CA THR A 108 -0.23 -2.39 1.61
C THR A 108 -0.95 -2.79 0.33
N SER A 109 -0.89 -4.08 -0.06
CA SER A 109 -1.71 -4.60 -1.17
C SER A 109 -1.61 -3.72 -2.43
N MET A 110 -2.68 -3.05 -2.85
CA MET A 110 -2.68 -2.08 -3.96
C MET A 110 -1.58 -1.02 -3.81
N GLY A 111 -1.39 -0.48 -2.60
CA GLY A 111 -0.32 0.49 -2.32
C GLY A 111 1.07 -0.10 -2.56
N GLY A 112 1.27 -1.40 -2.31
CA GLY A 112 2.50 -2.12 -2.63
C GLY A 112 2.73 -2.27 -4.13
N LEU A 113 1.69 -2.53 -4.93
CA LEU A 113 1.80 -2.51 -6.39
C LEU A 113 2.20 -1.13 -6.90
N LEU A 114 1.55 -0.07 -6.41
CA LEU A 114 1.91 1.31 -6.77
C LEU A 114 3.38 1.62 -6.41
N ALA A 115 3.83 1.17 -5.22
CA ALA A 115 5.23 1.30 -4.80
C ALA A 115 6.19 0.63 -5.80
N VAL A 116 5.88 -0.59 -6.24
CA VAL A 116 6.69 -1.34 -7.23
C VAL A 116 6.71 -0.62 -8.56
N PHE A 117 5.57 -0.16 -9.06
CA PHE A 117 5.52 0.60 -10.31
C PHE A 117 6.33 1.90 -10.25
N LEU A 118 6.27 2.64 -9.15
CA LEU A 118 7.13 3.80 -8.96
C LEU A 118 8.62 3.39 -8.89
N ALA A 119 8.94 2.39 -8.07
CA ALA A 119 10.31 1.91 -7.86
C ALA A 119 10.97 1.37 -9.14
N SER A 120 10.17 0.78 -10.05
CA SER A 120 10.65 0.28 -11.35
C SER A 120 11.26 1.38 -12.23
N HIS A 121 10.90 2.64 -12.01
CA HIS A 121 11.46 3.82 -12.67
C HIS A 121 12.71 4.37 -11.97
N LYS A 122 13.21 3.71 -10.92
CA LYS A 122 14.45 4.03 -10.18
C LYS A 122 14.50 5.50 -9.73
N PRO A 123 13.50 5.97 -8.98
CA PRO A 123 13.46 7.36 -8.56
C PRO A 123 14.63 7.68 -7.61
N ARG A 124 15.08 8.94 -7.63
CA ARG A 124 16.17 9.39 -6.77
C ARG A 124 15.80 9.26 -5.29
N HIS A 125 16.79 9.00 -4.44
CA HIS A 125 16.62 8.82 -2.99
C HIS A 125 15.82 7.57 -2.57
N LEU A 126 15.44 6.69 -3.50
CA LEU A 126 14.79 5.44 -3.13
C LEU A 126 15.74 4.58 -2.30
N GLY A 127 15.33 4.28 -1.06
CA GLY A 127 16.03 3.38 -0.15
C GLY A 127 15.56 1.94 -0.33
N ALA A 128 14.38 1.62 0.19
CA ALA A 128 13.81 0.27 0.15
C ALA A 128 12.33 0.30 -0.23
N VAL A 129 11.83 -0.86 -0.67
CA VAL A 129 10.39 -1.10 -0.91
C VAL A 129 9.91 -2.16 0.07
N ILE A 130 8.96 -1.80 0.91
CA ILE A 130 8.32 -2.67 1.89
C ILE A 130 6.93 -3.01 1.37
N LEU A 131 6.71 -4.28 1.08
CA LEU A 131 5.46 -4.80 0.54
C LEU A 131 4.69 -5.49 1.67
N ASN A 132 3.52 -4.98 1.99
CA ASN A 132 2.62 -5.64 2.91
C ASN A 132 1.69 -6.53 2.09
N ASP A 133 2.01 -7.80 2.11
CA ASP A 133 1.26 -8.94 1.62
C ASP A 133 0.78 -8.81 0.16
N VAL A 134 1.71 -8.44 -0.72
CA VAL A 134 1.52 -8.40 -2.17
C VAL A 134 2.79 -8.82 -2.89
N GLY A 135 2.64 -9.53 -4.00
CA GLY A 135 3.74 -10.04 -4.81
C GLY A 135 3.51 -9.83 -6.31
N PRO A 136 4.40 -10.39 -7.14
CA PRO A 136 4.34 -10.22 -8.59
C PRO A 136 3.16 -10.92 -9.27
N LEU A 137 2.54 -11.87 -8.60
CA LEU A 137 1.33 -12.56 -9.07
C LEU A 137 0.18 -12.26 -8.12
N LEU A 138 -0.99 -11.92 -8.66
CA LEU A 138 -2.25 -11.87 -7.93
C LEU A 138 -3.10 -13.08 -8.35
N PRO A 139 -3.15 -14.15 -7.55
CA PRO A 139 -3.96 -15.33 -7.88
C PRO A 139 -5.45 -14.97 -7.94
N TRP A 140 -6.18 -15.52 -8.91
CA TRP A 140 -7.62 -15.29 -9.03
C TRP A 140 -8.38 -15.71 -7.76
N SER A 141 -7.95 -16.79 -7.11
CA SER A 141 -8.53 -17.22 -5.83
C SER A 141 -8.46 -16.13 -4.77
N GLY A 142 -7.28 -15.51 -4.59
CA GLY A 142 -7.08 -14.43 -3.64
C GLY A 142 -7.88 -13.17 -4.01
N VAL A 143 -7.92 -12.81 -5.31
CA VAL A 143 -8.73 -11.68 -5.78
C VAL A 143 -10.22 -11.93 -5.50
N PHE A 144 -10.73 -13.14 -5.79
CA PHE A 144 -12.13 -13.49 -5.51
C PHE A 144 -12.43 -13.50 -4.01
N SER A 145 -11.52 -14.04 -3.18
CA SER A 145 -11.67 -14.03 -1.72
C SER A 145 -11.73 -12.60 -1.18
N LEU A 146 -10.82 -11.73 -1.62
CA LEU A 146 -10.81 -10.32 -1.26
C LEU A 146 -12.12 -9.62 -1.67
N MET A 147 -12.57 -9.81 -2.90
CA MET A 147 -13.82 -9.19 -3.40
C MET A 147 -15.05 -9.69 -2.64
N THR A 148 -15.08 -10.97 -2.29
CA THR A 148 -16.14 -11.56 -1.46
C THR A 148 -16.09 -10.98 -0.05
N GLY A 149 -14.90 -10.87 0.56
CA GLY A 149 -14.70 -10.25 1.86
C GLY A 149 -15.16 -8.79 1.91
N ILE A 150 -14.82 -8.00 0.88
CA ILE A 150 -15.29 -6.61 0.74
C ILE A 150 -16.83 -6.54 0.64
N THR A 151 -17.42 -7.48 -0.09
CA THR A 151 -18.88 -7.52 -0.26
C THR A 151 -19.59 -7.96 1.01
N ALA A 152 -18.97 -8.86 1.77
CA ALA A 152 -19.49 -9.44 3.02
C ALA A 152 -19.10 -8.69 4.29
N ALA A 153 -18.27 -7.64 4.21
CA ALA A 153 -17.71 -6.93 5.36
C ALA A 153 -18.81 -6.33 6.25
N LYS A 154 -19.16 -7.08 7.29
CA LYS A 154 -20.05 -6.63 8.37
C LYS A 154 -19.21 -6.10 9.54
N GLY A 155 -19.66 -4.99 10.12
CA GLY A 155 -19.05 -4.47 11.36
C GLY A 155 -17.71 -3.76 11.18
N ALA A 156 -17.23 -3.55 9.95
CA ALA A 156 -16.11 -2.67 9.69
C ALA A 156 -16.58 -1.20 9.84
N GLU A 157 -16.22 -0.59 10.95
CA GLU A 157 -16.58 0.80 11.23
C GLU A 157 -15.60 1.81 10.62
N THR A 158 -14.36 1.33 10.38
CA THR A 158 -13.24 2.11 9.83
C THR A 158 -12.44 1.26 8.85
N SER A 159 -11.51 1.88 8.09
CA SER A 159 -10.57 1.14 7.25
C SER A 159 -9.66 0.19 8.04
N ALA A 160 -9.26 0.57 9.27
CA ALA A 160 -8.54 -0.32 10.18
C ALA A 160 -9.40 -1.52 10.63
N GLY A 161 -10.72 -1.31 10.80
CA GLY A 161 -11.68 -2.38 11.07
C GLY A 161 -11.82 -3.33 9.91
N LEU A 162 -11.81 -2.84 8.66
CA LEU A 162 -11.82 -3.66 7.45
C LEU A 162 -10.52 -4.48 7.34
N THR A 163 -9.37 -3.86 7.54
CA THR A 163 -8.07 -4.54 7.55
C THR A 163 -8.07 -5.70 8.53
N ARG A 164 -8.53 -5.48 9.77
CA ARG A 164 -8.65 -6.54 10.77
C ARG A 164 -9.64 -7.63 10.36
N HIS A 165 -10.78 -7.25 9.78
CA HIS A 165 -11.79 -8.19 9.29
C HIS A 165 -11.24 -9.08 8.17
N LEU A 166 -10.54 -8.51 7.19
CA LEU A 166 -9.90 -9.24 6.11
C LEU A 166 -8.77 -10.14 6.62
N SER A 167 -7.97 -9.67 7.59
CA SER A 167 -6.86 -10.45 8.16
C SER A 167 -7.31 -11.64 9.03
N THR A 168 -8.52 -11.62 9.57
CA THR A 168 -9.06 -12.73 10.39
C THR A 168 -9.89 -13.75 9.62
N GLY A 169 -10.11 -13.53 8.31
CA GLY A 169 -10.91 -14.44 7.48
C GLY A 169 -12.39 -14.59 7.90
N LEU A 170 -12.89 -13.73 8.79
CA LEU A 170 -14.25 -13.78 9.34
C LEU A 170 -15.26 -13.10 8.41
N GLY A 171 -15.40 -13.59 7.19
CA GLY A 171 -16.39 -13.14 6.22
C GLY A 171 -17.61 -14.04 6.18
N THR A 172 -18.62 -13.87 7.05
CA THR A 172 -19.94 -14.43 6.80
C THR A 172 -20.81 -13.43 6.07
N ALA A 173 -21.23 -13.80 4.89
CA ALA A 173 -22.03 -12.98 3.98
C ALA A 173 -23.34 -12.50 4.61
N ASN A 174 -23.49 -11.21 4.75
CA ASN A 174 -24.76 -10.50 4.74
C ASN A 174 -24.52 -9.13 4.09
N ASP A 175 -25.27 -8.87 3.06
CA ASP A 175 -25.20 -7.71 2.19
C ASP A 175 -25.31 -6.39 3.00
N ILE A 176 -24.17 -5.76 3.26
CA ILE A 176 -24.17 -4.38 3.69
C ILE A 176 -24.36 -3.58 2.41
N GLY A 177 -25.46 -2.84 2.32
CA GLY A 177 -25.71 -1.95 1.16
C GLY A 177 -24.45 -1.11 0.88
N GLY A 178 -24.04 -1.01 -0.39
CA GLY A 178 -22.78 -0.37 -0.76
C GLY A 178 -22.59 1.04 -0.19
N ALA A 179 -23.68 1.79 0.03
CA ALA A 179 -23.63 3.13 0.65
C ALA A 179 -23.29 3.08 2.15
N ASP A 180 -23.76 2.06 2.87
CA ASP A 180 -23.44 1.90 4.30
C ASP A 180 -21.99 1.49 4.50
N LEU A 181 -21.50 0.56 3.69
CA LEU A 181 -20.09 0.17 3.69
C LEU A 181 -19.18 1.37 3.35
N ALA A 182 -19.52 2.13 2.34
CA ALA A 182 -18.76 3.33 1.96
C ALA A 182 -18.64 4.33 3.10
N ARG A 183 -19.73 4.57 3.82
CA ARG A 183 -19.74 5.47 4.97
C ARG A 183 -18.87 4.95 6.13
N ARG A 184 -18.97 3.64 6.44
CA ARG A 184 -18.20 3.02 7.52
C ARG A 184 -16.70 3.00 7.24
N LEU A 185 -16.31 2.79 5.98
CA LEU A 185 -14.92 2.80 5.53
C LEU A 185 -14.38 4.21 5.24
N ASN A 186 -15.23 5.23 5.30
CA ASN A 186 -14.90 6.58 4.87
C ASN A 186 -14.36 6.62 3.41
N VAL A 187 -15.06 5.93 2.50
CA VAL A 187 -14.74 5.89 1.08
C VAL A 187 -15.91 6.37 0.22
N ASP A 188 -15.61 6.81 -1.00
CA ASP A 188 -16.62 7.19 -1.97
C ASP A 188 -17.42 5.96 -2.44
N PRO A 189 -18.77 6.00 -2.44
CA PRO A 189 -19.57 4.94 -3.04
C PRO A 189 -19.24 4.66 -4.51
N ALA A 190 -18.80 5.67 -5.27
CA ALA A 190 -18.34 5.48 -6.65
C ALA A 190 -17.07 4.64 -6.74
N LEU A 191 -16.16 4.75 -5.75
CA LEU A 191 -14.99 3.91 -5.64
C LEU A 191 -15.37 2.43 -5.44
N LEU A 192 -16.34 2.13 -4.58
CA LEU A 192 -16.80 0.74 -4.38
C LEU A 192 -17.36 0.11 -5.67
N ARG A 193 -17.90 0.92 -6.58
CA ARG A 193 -18.30 0.45 -7.91
C ARG A 193 -17.10 0.28 -8.84
N ALA A 194 -16.14 1.19 -8.77
CA ALA A 194 -14.95 1.18 -9.61
C ALA A 194 -14.08 -0.07 -9.38
N VAL A 195 -13.81 -0.41 -8.12
CA VAL A 195 -12.92 -1.52 -7.75
C VAL A 195 -13.44 -2.89 -8.21
N ARG A 196 -14.71 -3.00 -8.56
CA ARG A 196 -15.33 -4.21 -9.13
C ARG A 196 -15.17 -4.30 -10.65
N GLN A 197 -14.64 -3.27 -11.29
CA GLN A 197 -14.49 -3.20 -12.75
C GLN A 197 -13.04 -3.52 -13.15
N PRO A 198 -12.82 -4.33 -14.19
CA PRO A 198 -11.47 -4.60 -14.70
C PRO A 198 -10.69 -3.32 -15.06
N ALA A 199 -11.39 -2.28 -15.52
CA ALA A 199 -10.81 -0.98 -15.85
C ALA A 199 -10.18 -0.24 -14.66
N HIS A 200 -10.46 -0.66 -13.42
CA HIS A 200 -9.78 -0.11 -12.25
C HIS A 200 -8.28 -0.50 -12.22
N LEU A 201 -7.99 -1.73 -12.63
CA LEU A 201 -6.63 -2.26 -12.74
C LEU A 201 -6.07 -1.97 -14.14
N ASP A 202 -5.69 -0.73 -14.39
CA ASP A 202 -5.19 -0.24 -15.68
C ASP A 202 -3.66 -0.08 -15.73
N LEU A 203 -2.94 -0.66 -14.77
CA LEU A 203 -1.47 -0.75 -14.80
C LEU A 203 -1.02 -1.87 -15.75
N PRO A 204 0.15 -1.75 -16.38
CA PRO A 204 0.70 -2.78 -17.26
C PRO A 204 0.83 -4.13 -16.55
N HIS A 205 0.18 -5.17 -17.08
CA HIS A 205 0.21 -6.53 -16.55
C HIS A 205 -0.02 -7.56 -17.65
N GLU A 206 0.28 -8.82 -17.34
CA GLU A 206 -0.13 -9.97 -18.13
C GLU A 206 -1.29 -10.69 -17.44
N THR A 207 -2.32 -11.06 -18.17
CA THR A 207 -3.41 -11.90 -17.66
C THR A 207 -3.06 -13.36 -17.94
N ARG A 208 -3.03 -14.20 -16.89
CA ARG A 208 -2.77 -15.62 -16.95
C ARG A 208 -3.96 -16.42 -16.42
N LEU A 209 -4.01 -17.70 -16.71
CA LEU A 209 -5.05 -18.60 -16.16
C LEU A 209 -5.04 -18.63 -14.62
N SER A 210 -3.86 -18.47 -14.01
CA SER A 210 -3.67 -18.48 -12.55
C SER A 210 -3.91 -17.14 -11.88
N GLY A 211 -3.95 -16.02 -12.60
CA GLY A 211 -4.06 -14.69 -12.01
C GLY A 211 -3.54 -13.56 -12.91
N VAL A 212 -3.30 -12.41 -12.29
CA VAL A 212 -2.70 -11.24 -12.92
C VAL A 212 -1.21 -11.20 -12.60
N ASP A 213 -0.36 -11.04 -13.61
CA ASP A 213 1.11 -11.09 -13.51
C ASP A 213 1.73 -9.72 -13.74
N PHE A 214 2.41 -9.20 -12.71
CA PHE A 214 3.18 -7.95 -12.68
C PHE A 214 4.69 -8.19 -12.66
N SER A 215 5.15 -9.40 -12.98
CA SER A 215 6.57 -9.80 -12.90
C SER A 215 7.52 -8.82 -13.59
N ASN A 216 7.10 -8.21 -14.70
CA ASN A 216 7.94 -7.24 -15.42
C ASN A 216 8.22 -5.98 -14.60
N ALA A 217 7.23 -5.47 -13.85
CA ALA A 217 7.42 -4.33 -12.97
C ALA A 217 8.35 -4.68 -11.79
N PHE A 218 8.12 -5.84 -11.16
CA PHE A 218 8.97 -6.33 -10.07
C PHE A 218 10.42 -6.56 -10.50
N ALA A 219 10.66 -7.16 -11.67
CA ALA A 219 12.00 -7.41 -12.20
C ALA A 219 12.78 -6.11 -12.49
N ALA A 220 12.10 -5.00 -12.74
CA ALA A 220 12.71 -3.70 -12.99
C ALA A 220 13.11 -2.96 -11.72
N VAL A 221 12.63 -3.37 -10.53
CA VAL A 221 13.01 -2.79 -9.24
C VAL A 221 14.46 -3.18 -8.92
N THR A 222 15.29 -2.20 -8.57
CA THR A 222 16.68 -2.42 -8.15
C THR A 222 16.91 -2.15 -6.67
N ALA A 223 15.95 -1.50 -6.02
CA ALA A 223 15.99 -1.26 -4.58
C ALA A 223 15.74 -2.57 -3.80
N PRO A 224 16.30 -2.71 -2.59
CA PRO A 224 16.01 -3.86 -1.74
C PRO A 224 14.51 -3.95 -1.42
N ILE A 225 13.98 -5.17 -1.43
CA ILE A 225 12.56 -5.45 -1.15
C ILE A 225 12.45 -6.25 0.15
N LEU A 226 11.59 -5.81 1.06
CA LEU A 226 11.07 -6.58 2.17
C LEU A 226 9.60 -6.93 1.90
N LEU A 227 9.27 -8.20 1.95
CA LEU A 227 7.89 -8.70 1.93
C LEU A 227 7.47 -9.07 3.36
N LEU A 228 6.47 -8.39 3.89
CA LEU A 228 5.72 -8.83 5.06
C LEU A 228 4.62 -9.76 4.56
N ARG A 229 4.71 -11.05 4.89
CA ARG A 229 3.78 -12.08 4.44
C ARG A 229 2.91 -12.54 5.59
N GLY A 230 1.60 -12.54 5.42
CA GLY A 230 0.69 -13.19 6.35
C GLY A 230 0.80 -14.72 6.25
N GLU A 231 0.91 -15.42 7.37
CA GLU A 231 0.96 -16.90 7.42
C GLU A 231 -0.24 -17.54 6.70
N HIS A 232 -1.41 -16.90 6.79
CA HIS A 232 -2.66 -17.38 6.19
C HIS A 232 -3.08 -16.58 4.95
N SER A 233 -2.09 -15.91 4.28
CA SER A 233 -2.39 -15.11 3.11
C SER A 233 -2.86 -15.96 1.93
N GLU A 234 -4.01 -15.62 1.36
CA GLU A 234 -4.50 -16.16 0.09
C GLU A 234 -3.98 -15.37 -1.12
N ILE A 235 -3.41 -14.18 -0.88
CA ILE A 235 -2.84 -13.31 -1.92
C ILE A 235 -1.37 -13.68 -2.18
N VAL A 236 -0.58 -13.92 -1.12
CA VAL A 236 0.84 -14.26 -1.22
C VAL A 236 1.07 -15.71 -0.80
N ASN A 237 0.65 -16.64 -1.65
CA ASN A 237 0.93 -18.06 -1.47
C ASN A 237 2.36 -18.43 -1.89
N ASP A 238 2.75 -19.70 -1.70
CA ASP A 238 4.12 -20.17 -2.00
C ASP A 238 4.52 -20.00 -3.48
N ALA A 239 3.56 -20.09 -4.41
CA ALA A 239 3.84 -19.86 -5.83
C ALA A 239 4.22 -18.39 -6.10
N VAL A 240 3.56 -17.45 -5.42
CA VAL A 240 3.89 -16.01 -5.48
C VAL A 240 5.26 -15.74 -4.88
N VAL A 241 5.57 -16.35 -3.73
CA VAL A 241 6.88 -16.25 -3.07
C VAL A 241 7.98 -16.80 -3.98
N LYS A 242 7.79 -17.99 -4.53
CA LYS A 242 8.73 -18.60 -5.47
C LYS A 242 8.98 -17.68 -6.66
N ARG A 243 7.92 -17.15 -7.26
CA ARG A 243 8.04 -16.24 -8.40
C ARG A 243 8.80 -14.97 -8.04
N LEU A 244 8.57 -14.41 -6.84
CA LEU A 244 9.27 -13.22 -6.38
C LEU A 244 10.79 -13.47 -6.27
N PHE A 245 11.20 -14.59 -5.71
CA PHE A 245 12.63 -14.95 -5.64
C PHE A 245 13.27 -15.20 -7.00
N GLU A 246 12.54 -15.75 -7.98
CA GLU A 246 13.03 -15.94 -9.35
C GLU A 246 13.39 -14.62 -10.01
N ILE A 247 12.61 -13.57 -9.78
CA ILE A 247 12.77 -12.27 -10.44
C ILE A 247 13.53 -11.23 -9.61
N HIS A 248 13.53 -11.37 -8.29
CA HIS A 248 14.22 -10.47 -7.36
C HIS A 248 14.87 -11.26 -6.21
N PRO A 249 16.01 -11.94 -6.45
CA PRO A 249 16.61 -12.90 -5.50
C PRO A 249 17.04 -12.28 -4.17
N LEU A 250 17.24 -10.96 -4.12
CA LEU A 250 17.67 -10.25 -2.91
C LEU A 250 16.49 -9.84 -2.01
N THR A 251 15.27 -10.20 -2.36
CA THR A 251 14.09 -9.97 -1.51
C THR A 251 14.29 -10.68 -0.16
N ARG A 252 13.91 -9.99 0.92
CA ARG A 252 13.74 -10.59 2.25
C ARG A 252 12.27 -10.80 2.52
N ILE A 253 11.96 -11.87 3.22
CA ILE A 253 10.59 -12.17 3.66
C ILE A 253 10.57 -12.21 5.17
N HIS A 254 9.60 -11.54 5.76
CA HIS A 254 9.23 -11.66 7.15
C HIS A 254 7.82 -12.25 7.22
N GLU A 255 7.70 -13.43 7.82
CA GLU A 255 6.43 -14.13 7.97
C GLU A 255 5.74 -13.69 9.26
N CYS A 256 4.56 -13.10 9.13
CA CYS A 256 3.76 -12.60 10.22
C CYS A 256 2.77 -13.69 10.65
N ARG A 257 2.99 -14.26 11.83
CA ARG A 257 2.17 -15.35 12.38
C ARG A 257 0.75 -14.90 12.65
N ASP A 258 -0.18 -15.85 12.56
CA ASP A 258 -1.62 -15.64 12.81
C ASP A 258 -2.22 -14.48 12.00
N SER A 259 -1.60 -14.12 10.88
CA SER A 259 -2.03 -13.02 10.01
C SER A 259 -2.47 -13.54 8.65
N ALA A 260 -3.53 -12.92 8.10
CA ALA A 260 -3.95 -13.08 6.71
C ALA A 260 -3.66 -11.80 5.91
N HIS A 261 -4.42 -11.52 4.85
CA HIS A 261 -4.28 -10.32 4.02
C HIS A 261 -5.21 -9.19 4.49
N PRO A 262 -4.67 -7.98 4.65
CA PRO A 262 -3.26 -7.59 4.78
C PRO A 262 -2.73 -7.84 6.21
N VAL A 263 -1.40 -7.80 6.34
CA VAL A 263 -0.74 -7.88 7.66
C VAL A 263 -0.96 -6.59 8.45
N ALA A 264 -1.28 -6.70 9.74
CA ALA A 264 -1.32 -5.53 10.62
C ALA A 264 0.10 -5.04 10.94
N TYR A 265 0.28 -3.71 11.01
CA TYR A 265 1.56 -3.08 11.35
C TYR A 265 1.83 -3.09 12.87
N GLY A 266 1.70 -4.26 13.50
CA GLY A 266 2.06 -4.44 14.89
C GLY A 266 3.58 -4.39 15.11
N ARG A 267 4.00 -4.49 16.38
CA ARG A 267 5.41 -4.35 16.79
C ARG A 267 6.36 -5.26 16.02
N ASP A 268 5.98 -6.50 15.76
CA ASP A 268 6.81 -7.48 15.05
C ASP A 268 7.10 -7.03 13.62
N ALA A 269 6.07 -6.69 12.85
CA ALA A 269 6.19 -6.18 11.50
C ALA A 269 6.99 -4.86 11.44
N CYS A 270 6.74 -3.93 12.38
CA CYS A 270 7.48 -2.67 12.46
C CYS A 270 8.98 -2.89 12.75
N ASN A 271 9.30 -3.79 13.68
CA ASN A 271 10.69 -4.13 14.00
C ASN A 271 11.39 -4.75 12.78
N ALA A 272 10.73 -5.65 12.04
CA ALA A 272 11.27 -6.23 10.82
C ALA A 272 11.58 -5.16 9.76
N VAL A 273 10.72 -4.16 9.60
CA VAL A 273 10.95 -3.03 8.70
C VAL A 273 12.17 -2.23 9.13
N LEU A 274 12.25 -1.82 10.39
CA LEU A 274 13.38 -1.02 10.91
C LEU A 274 14.70 -1.78 10.82
N GLU A 275 14.71 -3.07 11.16
CA GLU A 275 15.90 -3.92 11.04
C GLU A 275 16.33 -4.04 9.57
N PHE A 276 15.39 -4.22 8.65
CA PHE A 276 15.70 -4.32 7.22
C PHE A 276 16.33 -3.04 6.69
N VAL A 277 15.71 -1.90 6.96
CA VAL A 277 16.17 -0.58 6.47
C VAL A 277 17.54 -0.22 7.07
N SER A 278 17.83 -0.61 8.30
CA SER A 278 19.12 -0.34 8.95
C SER A 278 20.30 -1.05 8.28
N LYS A 279 20.04 -2.14 7.55
CA LYS A 279 21.06 -2.97 6.87
C LYS A 279 21.29 -2.59 5.41
N HIS A 280 20.46 -1.74 4.87
CA HIS A 280 20.46 -1.31 3.47
C HIS A 280 20.54 0.19 3.35
#